data_d41f9f3044cacb85899583e7eb7e7fbe
#
_entry.id   d41f9f3044cacb85899583e7eb7e7fbe
#
_cell.length_a   1.000
_cell.length_b   1.000
_cell.length_c   1.000
_cell.angle_alpha   90.00
_cell.angle_beta   90.00
_cell.angle_gamma   90.00
#
_symmetry.space_group_name_H-M   'P 1'
#
loop_
_entity.id
_entity.type
_entity.pdbx_description
1 polymer ?
#
loop_
_entity_poly.entity_id
_entity_poly.type
_entity_poly.pdbx_seq_one_letter_code
_entity_poly.pdbx_strand_id
1 'polypeptide(L)'
;MKDALPRRTVLRTAAALALSGVFRVAGAHNSAGVVKPALAVPDMDIVLHTGRKTTLRELLTGRATALQLMFTGCSATCPIQGALFAQVQDHLPKEKLPLQLVSFSIDPLGDTAQAMKKWLARFGARDSWLGVIPSASRVDAWLDVLNGRATGPDRHTGQVFFFDHHAMLSLRTVDFPKPEEVARLLVTLASQVKA
;
A
#
# COMPACT_ATOMS: atom_id res chain seq x y z
N MET A 1 38.70 56.82 14.57
CA MET A 1 39.31 55.54 14.96
C MET A 1 38.37 54.42 14.50
N LYS A 2 38.76 53.62 13.53
CA LYS A 2 37.97 52.50 12.98
C LYS A 2 38.63 51.23 13.48
N ASP A 3 38.04 50.60 14.47
CA ASP A 3 38.52 49.33 15.01
C ASP A 3 38.15 48.21 14.04
N ALA A 4 39.15 47.71 13.33
CA ALA A 4 39.00 46.54 12.45
C ALA A 4 39.03 45.25 13.30
N LEU A 5 37.96 44.49 13.29
CA LEU A 5 37.88 43.20 13.92
C LEU A 5 38.98 42.23 13.38
N PRO A 6 39.70 41.52 14.26
CA PRO A 6 40.80 40.67 13.86
C PRO A 6 40.28 39.46 13.03
N ARG A 7 40.89 39.28 11.85
CA ARG A 7 40.56 38.21 10.88
C ARG A 7 40.41 36.82 11.48
N ARG A 8 41.04 36.51 12.59
CA ARG A 8 40.98 35.24 13.30
C ARG A 8 39.61 34.98 14.00
N THR A 9 38.90 36.04 14.40
CA THR A 9 37.58 35.93 15.01
C THR A 9 36.51 35.63 13.99
N VAL A 10 36.59 36.17 12.78
CA VAL A 10 35.66 35.92 11.67
C VAL A 10 35.75 34.48 11.17
N LEU A 11 36.95 33.91 11.12
CA LEU A 11 37.15 32.50 10.69
C LEU A 11 36.62 31.48 11.73
N ARG A 12 36.63 31.82 13.02
CA ARG A 12 36.10 30.92 14.06
C ARG A 12 34.59 30.92 14.13
N THR A 13 33.93 32.01 13.83
CA THR A 13 32.46 32.08 13.75
C THR A 13 31.91 31.46 12.48
N ALA A 14 32.62 31.50 11.35
CA ALA A 14 32.22 30.82 10.11
C ALA A 14 32.31 29.30 10.24
N ALA A 15 33.29 28.75 10.97
CA ALA A 15 33.42 27.30 11.20
C ALA A 15 32.35 26.74 12.14
N ALA A 16 31.83 27.54 13.10
CA ALA A 16 30.78 27.09 14.03
C ALA A 16 29.39 27.00 13.37
N LEU A 17 29.14 27.81 12.32
CA LEU A 17 27.87 27.78 11.56
C LEU A 17 27.80 26.64 10.53
N ALA A 18 28.96 26.08 10.14
CA ALA A 18 29.00 24.98 9.17
C ALA A 18 28.68 23.59 9.78
N LEU A 19 28.72 23.46 11.11
CA LEU A 19 28.44 22.17 11.79
C LEU A 19 26.97 21.98 12.23
N SER A 20 26.11 22.97 12.10
CA SER A 20 24.69 22.87 12.48
C SER A 20 23.75 22.50 11.32
N GLY A 21 24.27 22.24 10.15
CA GLY A 21 23.55 21.62 9.04
C GLY A 21 23.33 20.14 9.32
N VAL A 22 22.43 19.81 10.26
CA VAL A 22 21.85 18.48 10.32
C VAL A 22 21.05 18.29 9.03
N PHE A 23 21.70 17.73 8.00
CA PHE A 23 21.01 17.19 6.86
C PHE A 23 20.06 16.11 7.40
N ARG A 24 18.81 16.49 7.64
CA ARG A 24 17.72 15.53 7.67
C ARG A 24 17.65 14.98 6.25
N VAL A 25 18.32 13.87 6.02
CA VAL A 25 18.01 13.00 4.89
C VAL A 25 16.58 12.56 5.16
N ALA A 26 15.62 13.29 4.58
CA ALA A 26 14.27 12.81 4.49
C ALA A 26 14.36 11.56 3.61
N GLY A 27 14.52 10.41 4.26
CA GLY A 27 14.42 9.12 3.60
C GLY A 27 13.01 9.03 3.04
N ALA A 28 12.88 9.26 1.73
CA ALA A 28 11.65 9.01 0.99
C ALA A 28 11.46 7.48 0.83
N HIS A 29 11.70 6.72 1.89
CA HIS A 29 11.35 5.32 1.96
C HIS A 29 9.97 5.24 2.59
N ASN A 30 8.99 4.80 1.80
CA ASN A 30 7.69 4.43 2.30
C ASN A 30 7.89 3.47 3.48
N SER A 31 7.42 3.87 4.67
CA SER A 31 7.70 3.14 5.90
C SER A 31 7.08 1.74 5.83
N ALA A 32 7.92 0.73 5.68
CA ALA A 32 7.53 -0.67 5.84
C ALA A 32 7.45 -1.01 7.33
N GLY A 33 6.62 -1.99 7.69
CA GLY A 33 6.48 -2.50 9.04
C GLY A 33 5.09 -2.33 9.63
N VAL A 34 5.00 -2.57 10.94
CA VAL A 34 3.75 -2.46 11.70
C VAL A 34 3.34 -0.99 11.83
N VAL A 35 2.07 -0.71 11.53
CA VAL A 35 1.46 0.62 11.68
C VAL A 35 0.92 0.74 13.10
N LYS A 36 1.53 1.61 13.92
CA LYS A 36 1.13 1.84 15.32
C LYS A 36 0.90 3.32 15.60
N PRO A 37 -0.28 3.71 16.09
CA PRO A 37 -1.49 2.87 16.18
C PRO A 37 -1.98 2.47 14.79
N ALA A 38 -2.75 1.38 14.68
CA ALA A 38 -3.40 1.01 13.43
C ALA A 38 -4.29 2.16 12.94
N LEU A 39 -4.30 2.41 11.62
CA LEU A 39 -4.96 3.57 11.04
C LEU A 39 -6.33 3.21 10.49
N ALA A 40 -7.33 3.97 10.90
CA ALA A 40 -8.62 3.96 10.23
C ALA A 40 -8.48 4.54 8.82
N VAL A 41 -9.04 3.85 7.84
CA VAL A 41 -9.03 4.33 6.46
C VAL A 41 -10.37 4.99 6.11
N PRO A 42 -10.36 6.01 5.24
CA PRO A 42 -11.58 6.64 4.76
C PRO A 42 -12.48 5.60 4.09
N ASP A 43 -13.77 5.61 4.44
CA ASP A 43 -14.75 4.82 3.72
C ASP A 43 -15.07 5.45 2.37
N MET A 44 -15.39 4.61 1.39
CA MET A 44 -15.74 5.04 0.05
C MET A 44 -16.57 3.99 -0.68
N ASP A 45 -17.39 4.45 -1.62
CA ASP A 45 -18.08 3.57 -2.54
C ASP A 45 -17.09 2.90 -3.50
N ILE A 46 -17.27 1.62 -3.69
CA ILE A 46 -16.45 0.78 -4.57
C ILE A 46 -17.33 -0.10 -5.47
N VAL A 47 -16.77 -0.47 -6.61
CA VAL A 47 -17.34 -1.48 -7.51
C VAL A 47 -16.37 -2.66 -7.56
N LEU A 48 -16.86 -3.87 -7.31
CA LEU A 48 -16.07 -5.09 -7.46
C LEU A 48 -15.95 -5.51 -8.92
N HIS A 49 -14.96 -6.32 -9.23
CA HIS A 49 -14.79 -6.95 -10.55
C HIS A 49 -16.02 -7.76 -11.02
N THR A 50 -16.91 -8.14 -10.09
CA THR A 50 -18.19 -8.80 -10.37
C THR A 50 -19.31 -7.84 -10.78
N GLY A 51 -19.07 -6.52 -10.68
CA GLY A 51 -20.08 -5.48 -10.86
C GLY A 51 -20.88 -5.13 -9.59
N ARG A 52 -20.68 -5.86 -8.48
CA ARG A 52 -21.34 -5.58 -7.19
C ARG A 52 -20.82 -4.24 -6.64
N LYS A 53 -21.74 -3.38 -6.23
CA LYS A 53 -21.45 -2.12 -5.53
C LYS A 53 -21.53 -2.36 -4.02
N THR A 54 -20.61 -1.77 -3.27
CA THR A 54 -20.53 -1.84 -1.81
C THR A 54 -19.64 -0.71 -1.31
N THR A 55 -19.30 -0.67 -0.03
CA THR A 55 -18.28 0.24 0.49
C THR A 55 -16.98 -0.50 0.80
N LEU A 56 -15.88 0.27 0.86
CA LEU A 56 -14.59 -0.29 1.21
C LEU A 56 -14.60 -0.85 2.64
N ARG A 57 -15.24 -0.17 3.57
CA ARG A 57 -15.38 -0.62 4.96
C ARG A 57 -16.13 -1.96 5.04
N GLU A 58 -17.25 -2.09 4.34
CA GLU A 58 -18.00 -3.35 4.29
C GLU A 58 -17.16 -4.50 3.72
N LEU A 59 -16.35 -4.21 2.67
CA LEU A 59 -15.46 -5.20 2.09
C LEU A 59 -14.38 -5.69 3.05
N LEU A 60 -13.78 -4.79 3.83
CA LEU A 60 -12.64 -5.08 4.71
C LEU A 60 -13.06 -5.65 6.07
N THR A 61 -14.25 -5.31 6.56
CA THR A 61 -14.71 -5.73 7.90
C THR A 61 -14.91 -7.24 7.98
N GLY A 62 -14.49 -7.83 9.10
CA GLY A 62 -14.65 -9.25 9.42
C GLY A 62 -13.62 -10.17 8.76
N ARG A 63 -12.64 -9.62 8.04
CA ARG A 63 -11.62 -10.39 7.32
C ARG A 63 -10.25 -9.74 7.43
N ALA A 64 -9.21 -10.56 7.53
CA ALA A 64 -7.85 -10.09 7.28
C ALA A 64 -7.66 -9.89 5.76
N THR A 65 -7.13 -8.74 5.36
CA THR A 65 -6.98 -8.40 3.94
C THR A 65 -5.54 -8.05 3.62
N ALA A 66 -4.99 -8.66 2.56
CA ALA A 66 -3.77 -8.19 1.90
C ALA A 66 -4.17 -7.46 0.61
N LEU A 67 -3.78 -6.20 0.48
CA LEU A 67 -4.16 -5.32 -0.62
C LEU A 67 -2.94 -4.84 -1.37
N GLN A 68 -2.98 -4.91 -2.70
CA GLN A 68 -2.03 -4.28 -3.61
C GLN A 68 -2.71 -3.18 -4.42
N LEU A 69 -1.94 -2.14 -4.77
CA LEU A 69 -2.37 -1.09 -5.68
C LEU A 69 -2.05 -1.50 -7.13
N MET A 70 -2.92 -1.17 -8.07
CA MET A 70 -2.72 -1.50 -9.48
C MET A 70 -3.63 -0.68 -10.39
N PHE A 71 -3.45 -0.82 -11.71
CA PHE A 71 -4.43 -0.45 -12.73
C PHE A 71 -4.28 -1.37 -13.93
N THR A 72 -5.39 -1.65 -14.64
CA THR A 72 -5.41 -2.70 -15.68
C THR A 72 -4.59 -2.37 -16.91
N GLY A 73 -4.35 -1.08 -17.18
CA GLY A 73 -3.53 -0.59 -18.30
C GLY A 73 -2.02 -0.58 -18.02
N CYS A 74 -1.57 -0.92 -16.82
CA CYS A 74 -0.15 -0.95 -16.47
C CYS A 74 0.57 -2.11 -17.16
N SER A 75 1.72 -1.81 -17.79
CA SER A 75 2.57 -2.81 -18.44
C SER A 75 3.89 -3.06 -17.71
N ALA A 76 4.18 -2.35 -16.62
CA ALA A 76 5.44 -2.41 -15.90
C ALA A 76 5.33 -3.22 -14.59
N THR A 77 4.91 -2.61 -13.49
CA THR A 77 4.92 -3.22 -12.15
C THR A 77 3.69 -4.07 -11.85
N CYS A 78 2.51 -3.70 -12.36
CA CYS A 78 1.28 -4.44 -12.05
C CYS A 78 1.30 -5.91 -12.49
N PRO A 79 1.91 -6.32 -13.64
CA PRO A 79 2.08 -7.74 -13.95
C PRO A 79 2.92 -8.50 -12.93
N ILE A 80 3.97 -7.86 -12.37
CA ILE A 80 4.81 -8.46 -11.32
C ILE A 80 3.99 -8.64 -10.03
N GLN A 81 3.22 -7.63 -9.64
CA GLN A 81 2.34 -7.71 -8.48
C GLN A 81 1.22 -8.75 -8.66
N GLY A 82 0.66 -8.86 -9.87
CA GLY A 82 -0.31 -9.91 -10.19
C GLY A 82 0.28 -11.32 -10.05
N ALA A 83 1.49 -11.53 -10.56
CA ALA A 83 2.20 -12.80 -10.39
C ALA A 83 2.56 -13.08 -8.92
N LEU A 84 2.91 -12.05 -8.15
CA LEU A 84 3.14 -12.16 -6.70
C LEU A 84 1.87 -12.65 -5.99
N PHE A 85 0.72 -12.04 -6.24
CA PHE A 85 -0.54 -12.45 -5.61
C PHE A 85 -1.01 -13.85 -6.07
N ALA A 86 -0.72 -14.25 -7.31
CA ALA A 86 -0.95 -15.63 -7.76
C ALA A 86 -0.16 -16.63 -6.90
N GLN A 87 1.12 -16.33 -6.64
CA GLN A 87 1.94 -17.17 -5.76
C GLN A 87 1.48 -17.09 -4.30
N VAL A 88 1.06 -15.93 -3.81
CA VAL A 88 0.48 -15.83 -2.45
C VAL A 88 -0.68 -16.81 -2.28
N GLN A 89 -1.60 -16.90 -3.25
CA GLN A 89 -2.71 -17.86 -3.20
C GLN A 89 -2.25 -19.31 -3.02
N ASP A 90 -1.12 -19.69 -3.62
CA ASP A 90 -0.60 -21.05 -3.55
C ASP A 90 0.02 -21.36 -2.19
N HIS A 91 0.45 -20.33 -1.45
CA HIS A 91 0.94 -20.45 -0.08
C HIS A 91 -0.16 -20.33 0.99
N LEU A 92 -1.39 -19.98 0.62
CA LEU A 92 -2.49 -19.94 1.58
C LEU A 92 -2.94 -21.36 1.98
N PRO A 93 -3.36 -21.58 3.24
CA PRO A 93 -3.87 -22.87 3.69
C PRO A 93 -5.16 -23.24 2.97
N LYS A 94 -5.41 -24.53 2.79
CA LYS A 94 -6.65 -25.04 2.20
C LYS A 94 -7.87 -24.85 3.11
N GLU A 95 -7.64 -24.67 4.39
CA GLU A 95 -8.67 -24.39 5.38
C GLU A 95 -9.28 -23.01 5.14
N LYS A 96 -10.61 -22.91 5.34
CA LYS A 96 -11.32 -21.63 5.19
C LYS A 96 -11.03 -20.72 6.37
N LEU A 97 -10.13 -19.77 6.17
CA LEU A 97 -9.88 -18.67 7.10
C LEU A 97 -10.61 -17.41 6.63
N PRO A 98 -10.97 -16.49 7.55
CA PRO A 98 -11.56 -15.20 7.21
C PRO A 98 -10.49 -14.24 6.64
N LEU A 99 -10.01 -14.53 5.45
CA LEU A 99 -8.98 -13.76 4.76
C LEU A 99 -9.35 -13.51 3.28
N GLN A 100 -8.74 -12.48 2.70
CA GLN A 100 -8.90 -12.16 1.29
C GLN A 100 -7.67 -11.42 0.73
N LEU A 101 -7.52 -11.50 -0.60
CA LEU A 101 -6.60 -10.69 -1.40
C LEU A 101 -7.40 -9.63 -2.15
N VAL A 102 -6.88 -8.42 -2.25
CA VAL A 102 -7.52 -7.31 -2.95
C VAL A 102 -6.54 -6.65 -3.91
N SER A 103 -6.91 -6.59 -5.19
CA SER A 103 -6.27 -5.70 -6.16
C SER A 103 -7.11 -4.44 -6.30
N PHE A 104 -6.56 -3.32 -5.83
CA PHE A 104 -7.25 -2.04 -5.74
C PHE A 104 -6.78 -1.11 -6.85
N SER A 105 -7.72 -0.68 -7.71
CA SER A 105 -7.43 0.24 -8.82
C SER A 105 -7.08 1.64 -8.32
N ILE A 106 -6.06 2.23 -8.91
CA ILE A 106 -5.71 3.65 -8.76
C ILE A 106 -6.10 4.49 -9.99
N ASP A 107 -6.70 3.86 -11.01
CA ASP A 107 -7.19 4.51 -12.22
C ASP A 107 -8.68 4.20 -12.47
N PRO A 108 -9.58 4.67 -11.59
CA PRO A 108 -11.01 4.35 -11.69
C PRO A 108 -11.71 4.94 -12.92
N LEU A 109 -11.05 5.84 -13.65
CA LEU A 109 -11.58 6.38 -14.92
C LEU A 109 -11.19 5.50 -16.11
N GLY A 110 -10.03 4.85 -16.07
CA GLY A 110 -9.54 3.92 -17.08
C GLY A 110 -9.99 2.47 -16.85
N ASP A 111 -10.24 2.09 -15.60
CA ASP A 111 -10.58 0.72 -15.25
C ASP A 111 -12.09 0.48 -15.21
N THR A 112 -12.50 -0.70 -15.69
CA THR A 112 -13.87 -1.19 -15.62
C THR A 112 -13.94 -2.52 -14.87
N ALA A 113 -15.11 -2.89 -14.36
CA ALA A 113 -15.33 -4.19 -13.73
C ALA A 113 -14.94 -5.35 -14.67
N GLN A 114 -15.22 -5.21 -15.96
CA GLN A 114 -14.88 -6.20 -16.98
C GLN A 114 -13.35 -6.29 -17.20
N ALA A 115 -12.65 -5.15 -17.29
CA ALA A 115 -11.20 -5.11 -17.43
C ALA A 115 -10.52 -5.73 -16.19
N MET A 116 -10.99 -5.37 -14.99
CA MET A 116 -10.53 -5.94 -13.73
C MET A 116 -10.76 -7.45 -13.66
N LYS A 117 -11.93 -7.94 -14.08
CA LYS A 117 -12.22 -9.38 -14.15
C LYS A 117 -11.26 -10.11 -15.09
N LYS A 118 -10.98 -9.55 -16.27
CA LYS A 118 -10.01 -10.12 -17.23
C LYS A 118 -8.60 -10.14 -16.65
N TRP A 119 -8.21 -9.06 -15.96
CA TRP A 119 -6.90 -8.95 -15.31
C TRP A 119 -6.74 -10.03 -14.24
N LEU A 120 -7.70 -10.18 -13.34
CA LEU A 120 -7.70 -11.24 -12.32
C LEU A 120 -7.62 -12.65 -12.93
N ALA A 121 -8.41 -12.91 -13.96
CA ALA A 121 -8.41 -14.20 -14.65
C ALA A 121 -7.04 -14.52 -15.28
N ARG A 122 -6.31 -13.53 -15.77
CA ARG A 122 -4.95 -13.69 -16.30
C ARG A 122 -3.97 -14.28 -15.29
N PHE A 123 -4.18 -14.00 -14.00
CA PHE A 123 -3.35 -14.49 -12.90
C PHE A 123 -3.97 -15.66 -12.12
N GLY A 124 -5.06 -16.23 -12.62
CA GLY A 124 -5.71 -17.38 -11.98
C GLY A 124 -6.31 -17.06 -10.61
N ALA A 125 -6.87 -15.84 -10.46
CA ALA A 125 -7.49 -15.41 -9.21
C ALA A 125 -8.62 -16.37 -8.80
N ARG A 126 -8.59 -16.83 -7.53
CA ARG A 126 -9.62 -17.66 -6.89
C ARG A 126 -10.63 -16.77 -6.16
N ASP A 127 -11.68 -17.34 -5.61
CA ASP A 127 -12.80 -16.63 -4.97
C ASP A 127 -12.40 -15.66 -3.86
N SER A 128 -11.30 -15.92 -3.16
CA SER A 128 -10.76 -15.04 -2.12
C SER A 128 -9.94 -13.86 -2.65
N TRP A 129 -9.73 -13.75 -3.95
CA TRP A 129 -9.00 -12.63 -4.56
C TRP A 129 -9.94 -11.74 -5.36
N LEU A 130 -10.14 -10.51 -4.89
CA LEU A 130 -11.10 -9.57 -5.41
C LEU A 130 -10.41 -8.38 -6.10
N GLY A 131 -11.02 -7.90 -7.16
CA GLY A 131 -10.66 -6.64 -7.80
C GLY A 131 -11.62 -5.54 -7.41
N VAL A 132 -11.09 -4.37 -7.09
CA VAL A 132 -11.83 -3.22 -6.56
C VAL A 132 -11.54 -1.98 -7.37
N ILE A 133 -12.60 -1.27 -7.74
CA ILE A 133 -12.54 0.03 -8.42
C ILE A 133 -13.21 1.04 -7.49
N PRO A 134 -12.48 2.04 -6.96
CA PRO A 134 -13.01 3.06 -6.07
C PRO A 134 -13.70 4.19 -6.84
N SER A 135 -14.42 5.06 -6.14
CA SER A 135 -14.84 6.35 -6.68
C SER A 135 -13.62 7.25 -6.96
N ALA A 136 -13.59 7.89 -8.13
CA ALA A 136 -12.42 8.66 -8.61
C ALA A 136 -11.99 9.77 -7.63
N SER A 137 -12.93 10.44 -7.00
CA SER A 137 -12.66 11.54 -6.05
C SER A 137 -11.97 11.10 -4.76
N ARG A 138 -11.83 9.80 -4.50
CA ARG A 138 -11.26 9.26 -3.25
C ARG A 138 -9.87 8.66 -3.40
N VAL A 139 -9.38 8.45 -4.63
CA VAL A 139 -8.10 7.78 -4.90
C VAL A 139 -6.94 8.53 -4.26
N ASP A 140 -6.87 9.84 -4.41
CA ASP A 140 -5.77 10.64 -3.87
C ASP A 140 -5.70 10.56 -2.34
N ALA A 141 -6.81 10.77 -1.65
CA ALA A 141 -6.87 10.65 -0.20
C ALA A 141 -6.53 9.23 0.28
N TRP A 142 -6.90 8.21 -0.48
CA TRP A 142 -6.57 6.82 -0.20
C TRP A 142 -5.07 6.57 -0.31
N LEU A 143 -4.43 7.01 -1.39
CA LEU A 143 -2.99 6.89 -1.58
C LEU A 143 -2.20 7.62 -0.49
N ASP A 144 -2.69 8.77 -0.02
CA ASP A 144 -2.05 9.54 1.06
C ASP A 144 -2.10 8.77 2.40
N VAL A 145 -3.26 8.23 2.77
CA VAL A 145 -3.41 7.43 4.01
C VAL A 145 -2.54 6.17 3.97
N LEU A 146 -2.49 5.50 2.82
CA LEU A 146 -1.63 4.33 2.65
C LEU A 146 -0.14 4.69 2.65
N ASN A 147 0.22 5.95 2.41
CA ASN A 147 1.58 6.34 2.02
C ASN A 147 2.03 5.52 0.79
N GLY A 148 1.09 5.33 -0.14
CA GLY A 148 1.22 4.41 -1.27
C GLY A 148 1.68 5.07 -2.56
N ARG A 149 2.00 6.38 -2.54
CA ARG A 149 2.49 7.09 -3.73
C ARG A 149 3.95 6.77 -4.01
N ALA A 150 4.28 6.68 -5.29
CA ALA A 150 5.65 6.62 -5.76
C ALA A 150 5.88 7.65 -6.87
N THR A 151 7.14 8.01 -7.07
CA THR A 151 7.59 8.80 -8.22
C THR A 151 7.73 7.87 -9.43
N GLY A 152 7.35 8.34 -10.61
CA GLY A 152 7.47 7.57 -11.85
C GLY A 152 6.13 7.22 -12.50
N PRO A 153 6.14 6.42 -13.56
CA PRO A 153 4.97 6.16 -14.39
C PRO A 153 3.86 5.37 -13.65
N ASP A 154 4.23 4.54 -12.69
CA ASP A 154 3.26 3.71 -11.95
C ASP A 154 2.51 4.48 -10.87
N ARG A 155 3.04 5.63 -10.41
CA ARG A 155 2.45 6.52 -9.41
C ARG A 155 2.15 5.89 -8.04
N HIS A 156 2.40 4.60 -7.85
CA HIS A 156 2.15 3.87 -6.62
C HIS A 156 3.32 2.93 -6.28
N THR A 157 3.39 2.53 -5.02
CA THR A 157 4.40 1.60 -4.52
C THR A 157 4.08 0.16 -4.89
N GLY A 158 5.10 -0.71 -4.90
CA GLY A 158 4.94 -2.16 -5.00
C GLY A 158 4.63 -2.86 -3.68
N GLN A 159 4.29 -2.09 -2.63
CA GLN A 159 3.99 -2.60 -1.30
C GLN A 159 2.67 -3.38 -1.26
N VAL A 160 2.57 -4.28 -0.27
CA VAL A 160 1.32 -4.90 0.15
C VAL A 160 0.89 -4.29 1.47
N PHE A 161 -0.37 -3.89 1.53
CA PHE A 161 -1.01 -3.26 2.68
C PHE A 161 -1.91 -4.26 3.38
N PHE A 162 -1.78 -4.40 4.70
CA PHE A 162 -2.58 -5.34 5.46
C PHE A 162 -3.60 -4.63 6.34
N PHE A 163 -4.83 -5.09 6.23
CA PHE A 163 -5.94 -4.63 7.06
C PHE A 163 -6.39 -5.77 7.96
N ASP A 164 -6.63 -5.42 9.21
CA ASP A 164 -7.22 -6.34 10.18
C ASP A 164 -8.75 -6.47 9.98
N HIS A 165 -9.39 -7.31 10.77
CA HIS A 165 -10.83 -7.56 10.71
C HIS A 165 -11.72 -6.37 11.13
N HIS A 166 -11.13 -5.31 11.69
CA HIS A 166 -11.79 -4.04 11.98
C HIS A 166 -11.62 -3.02 10.84
N ALA A 167 -11.12 -3.45 9.69
CA ALA A 167 -10.79 -2.58 8.56
C ALA A 167 -9.73 -1.51 8.88
N MET A 168 -8.82 -1.80 9.81
CA MET A 168 -7.72 -0.90 10.17
C MET A 168 -6.45 -1.31 9.45
N LEU A 169 -5.73 -0.33 8.86
CA LEU A 169 -4.42 -0.56 8.29
C LEU A 169 -3.41 -0.85 9.40
N SER A 170 -2.90 -2.07 9.46
CA SER A 170 -2.07 -2.58 10.54
C SER A 170 -0.61 -2.85 10.16
N LEU A 171 -0.32 -3.05 8.86
CA LEU A 171 1.04 -3.33 8.40
C LEU A 171 1.22 -2.92 6.93
N ARG A 172 2.44 -2.53 6.56
CA ARG A 172 2.93 -2.33 5.18
C ARG A 172 4.18 -3.16 4.96
N THR A 173 4.33 -3.76 3.78
CA THR A 173 5.57 -4.45 3.42
C THR A 173 6.59 -3.48 2.80
N VAL A 174 7.78 -3.98 2.50
CA VAL A 174 8.67 -3.39 1.49
C VAL A 174 8.04 -3.56 0.10
N ASP A 175 8.60 -2.87 -0.91
CA ASP A 175 8.19 -3.09 -2.30
C ASP A 175 8.51 -4.52 -2.75
N PHE A 176 7.60 -5.13 -3.48
CA PHE A 176 7.73 -6.48 -4.03
C PHE A 176 8.17 -7.52 -2.99
N PRO A 177 7.40 -7.72 -1.92
CA PRO A 177 7.73 -8.67 -0.85
C PRO A 177 7.70 -10.11 -1.38
N LYS A 178 8.31 -11.02 -0.63
CA LYS A 178 8.23 -12.45 -0.95
C LYS A 178 6.80 -12.96 -0.75
N PRO A 179 6.25 -13.77 -1.70
CA PRO A 179 4.88 -14.28 -1.62
C PRO A 179 4.59 -15.08 -0.35
N GLU A 180 5.53 -15.92 0.09
CA GLU A 180 5.42 -16.70 1.32
C GLU A 180 5.35 -15.83 2.58
N GLU A 181 6.02 -14.69 2.59
CA GLU A 181 5.93 -13.72 3.69
C GLU A 181 4.56 -13.06 3.73
N VAL A 182 4.03 -12.63 2.58
CA VAL A 182 2.68 -12.07 2.47
C VAL A 182 1.63 -13.07 2.95
N ALA A 183 1.71 -14.33 2.51
CA ALA A 183 0.80 -15.38 2.92
C ALA A 183 0.87 -15.62 4.45
N ARG A 184 2.07 -15.73 5.01
CA ARG A 184 2.28 -15.92 6.45
C ARG A 184 1.69 -14.78 7.28
N LEU A 185 1.94 -13.53 6.88
CA LEU A 185 1.40 -12.35 7.57
C LEU A 185 -0.13 -12.32 7.50
N LEU A 186 -0.71 -12.62 6.33
CA LEU A 186 -2.17 -12.64 6.15
C LEU A 186 -2.83 -13.72 7.02
N VAL A 187 -2.26 -14.93 7.07
CA VAL A 187 -2.73 -16.02 7.92
C VAL A 187 -2.63 -15.65 9.40
N THR A 188 -1.53 -15.02 9.82
CA THR A 188 -1.36 -14.55 11.20
C THR A 188 -2.44 -13.55 11.60
N LEU A 189 -2.76 -12.58 10.73
CA LEU A 189 -3.86 -11.63 10.98
C LEU A 189 -5.23 -12.31 11.00
N ALA A 190 -5.47 -13.25 10.08
CA ALA A 190 -6.74 -13.98 10.03
C ALA A 190 -6.97 -14.84 11.28
N SER A 191 -5.91 -15.36 11.89
CA SER A 191 -6.02 -16.16 13.12
C SER A 191 -6.47 -15.33 14.33
N GLN A 192 -6.27 -14.02 14.30
CA GLN A 192 -6.71 -13.09 15.37
C GLN A 192 -8.22 -12.79 15.31
N VAL A 193 -8.89 -13.09 14.21
CA VAL A 193 -10.34 -12.87 14.04
C VAL A 193 -11.17 -13.81 14.95
N LYS A 194 -10.60 -14.89 15.46
CA LYS A 194 -11.27 -15.91 16.30
C LYS A 194 -11.15 -15.66 17.81
N ALA A 195 -10.44 -14.63 18.21
CA ALA A 195 -10.29 -14.22 19.60
C ALA A 195 -11.19 -13.02 19.88
#